data_83d160f6aae296fd9e9fe5749aa3379b
#
_entry.id   83d160f6aae296fd9e9fe5749aa3379b
#
_cell.length_a   1.000
_cell.length_b   1.000
_cell.length_c   1.000
_cell.angle_alpha   90.00
_cell.angle_beta   90.00
_cell.angle_gamma   90.00
#
_symmetry.space_group_name_H-M   'P 1'
#
loop_
_entity.id
_entity.type
_entity.pdbx_description
1 polymer ?
#
loop_
_entity_poly.entity_id
_entity_poly.type
_entity_poly.pdbx_seq_one_letter_code
_entity_poly.pdbx_strand_id
1 'polypeptide(L)'
;LDLELTITHVTNPTHVLDVGTGVGEWAVNMAEKYRKCEVFGTDIAPIQPSQVPSNVEFVLEDAEDEWLHTANHFDLVHLRNMEGAFSDWDFIYQQAFLCLKPGGWIEVIDWVDWFADPGILAFFPPGSAFQTLARAVREAVELTGKPRDGRHLEKQRLTDVGFVDFHEKVYE
;
A
#
# COMPACT_ATOMS: atom_id res chain seq x y z
N LEU A 1 6.55 -18.73 -6.65
CA LEU A 1 6.62 -17.31 -7.02
C LEU A 1 7.81 -16.74 -6.28
N ASP A 2 8.94 -16.52 -6.97
CA ASP A 2 10.00 -15.65 -6.49
C ASP A 2 9.42 -14.22 -6.50
N LEU A 3 8.73 -13.87 -5.43
CA LEU A 3 8.24 -12.52 -5.23
C LEU A 3 9.46 -11.66 -4.90
N GLU A 4 9.92 -10.91 -5.86
CA GLU A 4 10.83 -9.80 -5.56
C GLU A 4 10.14 -8.92 -4.50
N LEU A 5 10.91 -8.43 -3.53
CA LEU A 5 10.36 -7.58 -2.45
C LEU A 5 9.72 -6.30 -2.99
N THR A 6 10.21 -5.84 -4.14
CA THR A 6 9.69 -4.65 -4.84
C THR A 6 9.59 -4.96 -6.34
N ILE A 7 8.56 -4.46 -6.99
CA ILE A 7 8.46 -4.42 -8.45
C ILE A 7 9.36 -3.28 -8.98
N THR A 8 9.46 -2.25 -8.20
CA THR A 8 10.30 -1.08 -8.46
C THR A 8 11.78 -1.40 -8.25
N HIS A 9 12.60 -1.12 -9.25
CA HIS A 9 14.04 -1.31 -9.16
C HIS A 9 14.70 -0.19 -8.34
N VAL A 10 14.66 -0.33 -7.01
CA VAL A 10 15.38 0.59 -6.11
C VAL A 10 16.81 0.11 -5.95
N THR A 11 17.77 0.96 -6.32
CA THR A 11 19.20 0.62 -6.24
C THR A 11 19.82 1.23 -4.99
N ASN A 12 20.25 0.40 -4.05
CA ASN A 12 20.90 0.82 -2.79
C ASN A 12 20.08 1.88 -2.02
N PRO A 13 18.82 1.61 -1.68
CA PRO A 13 18.01 2.56 -0.92
C PRO A 13 18.66 2.84 0.45
N THR A 14 18.48 4.05 0.95
CA THR A 14 18.96 4.47 2.27
C THR A 14 17.83 4.59 3.28
N HIS A 15 16.64 4.97 2.84
CA HIS A 15 15.44 5.10 3.68
C HIS A 15 14.22 4.63 2.91
N VAL A 16 13.43 3.78 3.53
CA VAL A 16 12.21 3.21 2.94
C VAL A 16 11.08 3.30 3.95
N LEU A 17 9.90 3.65 3.49
CA LEU A 17 8.67 3.68 4.29
C LEU A 17 7.68 2.61 3.79
N ASP A 18 7.19 1.78 4.70
CA ASP A 18 6.15 0.78 4.47
C ASP A 18 4.86 1.20 5.21
N VAL A 19 3.92 1.76 4.49
CA VAL A 19 2.66 2.28 5.04
C VAL A 19 1.64 1.15 5.13
N GLY A 20 1.04 0.96 6.31
CA GLY A 20 0.19 -0.20 6.59
C GLY A 20 1.01 -1.48 6.67
N THR A 21 2.12 -1.46 7.38
CA THR A 21 3.11 -2.55 7.44
C THR A 21 2.55 -3.86 8.01
N GLY A 22 1.40 -3.84 8.68
CA GLY A 22 0.78 -5.01 9.29
C GLY A 22 1.70 -5.65 10.32
N VAL A 23 2.00 -6.93 10.15
CA VAL A 23 2.95 -7.65 11.02
C VAL A 23 4.43 -7.33 10.75
N GLY A 24 4.73 -6.43 9.82
CA GLY A 24 6.08 -5.96 9.54
C GLY A 24 6.94 -6.91 8.69
N GLU A 25 6.38 -7.96 8.11
CA GLU A 25 7.13 -8.97 7.36
C GLU A 25 7.89 -8.37 6.18
N TRP A 26 7.24 -7.50 5.38
CA TRP A 26 7.89 -6.86 4.26
C TRP A 26 9.03 -5.93 4.69
N ALA A 27 8.78 -5.11 5.71
CA ALA A 27 9.77 -4.18 6.25
C ALA A 27 11.02 -4.92 6.79
N VAL A 28 10.83 -6.03 7.51
CA VAL A 28 11.92 -6.87 8.01
C VAL A 28 12.73 -7.47 6.85
N ASN A 29 12.05 -8.04 5.84
CA ASN A 29 12.72 -8.63 4.68
C ASN A 29 13.50 -7.56 3.88
N MET A 30 12.95 -6.34 3.78
CA MET A 30 13.61 -5.22 3.12
C MET A 30 14.89 -4.82 3.87
N ALA A 31 14.83 -4.72 5.20
CA ALA A 31 15.98 -4.42 6.05
C ALA A 31 17.08 -5.49 6.02
N GLU A 32 16.69 -6.76 5.95
CA GLU A 32 17.64 -7.88 5.81
C GLU A 32 18.35 -7.85 4.45
N LYS A 33 17.63 -7.54 3.39
CA LYS A 33 18.16 -7.42 2.03
C LYS A 33 19.11 -6.21 1.90
N TYR A 34 18.72 -5.06 2.47
CA TYR A 34 19.44 -3.80 2.36
C TYR A 34 19.94 -3.34 3.75
N ARG A 35 20.99 -3.97 4.26
CA ARG A 35 21.50 -3.78 5.63
C ARG A 35 21.94 -2.34 5.98
N LYS A 36 22.08 -1.46 4.98
CA LYS A 36 22.42 -0.04 5.17
C LYS A 36 21.19 0.88 4.99
N CYS A 37 20.05 0.30 4.69
CA CYS A 37 18.78 1.01 4.55
C CYS A 37 18.11 1.06 5.92
N GLU A 38 17.64 2.23 6.32
CA GLU A 38 16.71 2.38 7.42
C GLU A 38 15.30 2.15 6.88
N VAL A 39 14.58 1.23 7.47
CA VAL A 39 13.23 0.86 7.05
C VAL A 39 12.24 1.24 8.15
N PHE A 40 11.30 2.10 7.80
CA PHE A 40 10.21 2.53 8.67
C PHE A 40 8.93 1.81 8.25
N GLY A 41 8.26 1.20 9.23
CA GLY A 41 6.94 0.60 9.01
C GLY A 41 5.91 1.30 9.88
N THR A 42 4.84 1.81 9.29
CA THR A 42 3.74 2.45 10.02
C THR A 42 2.47 1.63 9.95
N ASP A 43 1.69 1.59 11.03
CA ASP A 43 0.39 0.92 11.10
C ASP A 43 -0.45 1.50 12.22
N ILE A 44 -1.77 1.40 12.11
CA ILE A 44 -2.71 1.79 13.18
C ILE A 44 -2.79 0.77 14.32
N ALA A 45 -2.24 -0.44 14.12
CA ALA A 45 -2.26 -1.53 15.08
C ALA A 45 -0.84 -1.89 15.54
N PRO A 46 -0.57 -1.97 16.86
CA PRO A 46 0.74 -2.35 17.40
C PRO A 46 0.91 -3.89 17.43
N ILE A 47 0.94 -4.51 16.24
CA ILE A 47 0.98 -5.98 16.08
C ILE A 47 2.35 -6.48 15.59
N GLN A 48 3.32 -5.58 15.42
CA GLN A 48 4.65 -5.89 14.93
C GLN A 48 5.49 -6.61 16.01
N PRO A 49 6.43 -7.48 15.62
CA PRO A 49 7.30 -8.17 16.56
C PRO A 49 8.27 -7.19 17.24
N SER A 50 8.59 -7.46 18.50
CA SER A 50 9.57 -6.67 19.26
C SER A 50 11.04 -7.00 18.93
N GLN A 51 11.31 -8.14 18.29
CA GLN A 51 12.65 -8.55 17.90
C GLN A 51 12.79 -8.45 16.38
N VAL A 52 13.41 -7.38 15.92
CA VAL A 52 13.61 -7.05 14.51
C VAL A 52 15.06 -6.62 14.24
N PRO A 53 15.51 -6.61 12.98
CA PRO A 53 16.79 -6.02 12.61
C PRO A 53 16.94 -4.60 13.14
N SER A 54 18.16 -4.20 13.52
CA SER A 54 18.45 -2.89 14.12
C SER A 54 18.21 -1.70 13.18
N ASN A 55 18.01 -1.96 11.90
CA ASN A 55 17.67 -0.97 10.87
C ASN A 55 16.18 -0.99 10.49
N VAL A 56 15.32 -1.52 11.37
CA VAL A 56 13.84 -1.42 11.26
C VAL A 56 13.30 -0.64 12.45
N GLU A 57 12.42 0.29 12.17
CA GLU A 57 11.63 1.00 13.17
C GLU A 57 10.13 0.89 12.83
N PHE A 58 9.32 0.48 13.82
CA PHE A 58 7.86 0.48 13.70
C PHE A 58 7.25 1.61 14.50
N VAL A 59 6.36 2.37 13.85
CA VAL A 59 5.67 3.50 14.42
C VAL A 59 4.16 3.28 14.36
N LEU A 60 3.47 3.53 15.49
CA LEU A 60 2.01 3.52 15.53
C LEU A 60 1.51 4.85 14.95
N GLU A 61 0.90 4.81 13.79
CA GLU A 61 0.48 6.00 13.04
C GLU A 61 -0.74 5.68 12.19
N ASP A 62 -1.71 6.60 12.17
CA ASP A 62 -2.82 6.54 11.22
C ASP A 62 -2.40 7.29 9.95
N ALA A 63 -2.33 6.59 8.83
CA ALA A 63 -1.92 7.19 7.56
C ALA A 63 -2.96 8.21 7.02
N GLU A 64 -4.18 8.23 7.55
CA GLU A 64 -5.18 9.26 7.23
C GLU A 64 -4.96 10.57 8.01
N ASP A 65 -4.02 10.60 8.97
CA ASP A 65 -3.54 11.82 9.62
C ASP A 65 -2.38 12.46 8.84
N GLU A 66 -2.01 13.69 9.20
CA GLU A 66 -0.84 14.37 8.62
C GLU A 66 0.46 13.64 8.99
N TRP A 67 1.25 13.26 7.97
CA TRP A 67 2.50 12.54 8.19
C TRP A 67 3.58 13.49 8.74
N LEU A 68 4.19 13.10 9.85
CA LEU A 68 5.26 13.87 10.48
C LEU A 68 6.66 13.52 9.97
N HIS A 69 6.74 12.78 8.88
CA HIS A 69 8.01 12.41 8.25
C HIS A 69 8.70 13.59 7.59
N THR A 70 10.03 13.55 7.59
CA THR A 70 10.85 14.59 6.94
C THR A 70 10.62 14.60 5.43
N ALA A 71 10.44 15.79 4.87
CA ALA A 71 10.33 15.95 3.41
C ALA A 71 11.60 15.51 2.69
N ASN A 72 11.47 14.94 1.48
CA ASN A 72 12.57 14.46 0.65
C ASN A 72 13.50 13.46 1.38
N HIS A 73 12.93 12.55 2.13
CA HIS A 73 13.67 11.62 2.99
C HIS A 73 13.74 10.20 2.43
N PHE A 74 12.66 9.68 1.86
CA PHE A 74 12.56 8.30 1.43
C PHE A 74 12.95 8.08 -0.03
N ASP A 75 13.63 6.97 -0.31
CA ASP A 75 13.91 6.48 -1.66
C ASP A 75 12.72 5.69 -2.22
N LEU A 76 11.93 5.07 -1.33
CA LEU A 76 10.73 4.31 -1.66
C LEU A 76 9.68 4.51 -0.56
N VAL A 77 8.45 4.76 -0.97
CA VAL A 77 7.24 4.59 -0.16
C VAL A 77 6.46 3.40 -0.72
N HIS A 78 6.23 2.38 0.11
CA HIS A 78 5.57 1.14 -0.25
C HIS A 78 4.20 1.05 0.44
N LEU A 79 3.18 0.68 -0.33
CA LEU A 79 1.82 0.40 0.16
C LEU A 79 1.35 -0.92 -0.46
N ARG A 80 0.88 -1.85 0.38
CA ARG A 80 0.41 -3.14 -0.12
C ARG A 80 -0.84 -3.61 0.62
N ASN A 81 -1.84 -4.08 -0.16
CA ASN A 81 -3.12 -4.56 0.34
C ASN A 81 -3.88 -3.49 1.14
N MET A 82 -3.86 -2.27 0.64
CA MET A 82 -4.48 -1.12 1.30
C MET A 82 -5.86 -0.78 0.72
N GLU A 83 -6.41 -1.58 -0.18
CA GLU A 83 -7.77 -1.40 -0.69
C GLU A 83 -8.79 -1.35 0.47
N GLY A 84 -9.62 -0.33 0.50
CA GLY A 84 -10.58 -0.12 1.59
C GLY A 84 -9.98 0.36 2.91
N ALA A 85 -8.68 0.71 2.95
CA ALA A 85 -8.05 1.27 4.14
C ALA A 85 -8.26 2.77 4.27
N PHE A 86 -8.27 3.51 3.14
CA PHE A 86 -8.31 4.97 3.14
C PHE A 86 -9.58 5.51 2.51
N SER A 87 -10.08 6.61 3.06
CA SER A 87 -11.19 7.39 2.51
C SER A 87 -10.71 8.37 1.44
N ASP A 88 -9.49 8.91 1.58
CA ASP A 88 -8.87 9.89 0.67
C ASP A 88 -7.48 9.43 0.20
N TRP A 89 -7.43 8.72 -0.89
CA TRP A 89 -6.18 8.29 -1.52
C TRP A 89 -5.36 9.45 -2.11
N ASP A 90 -5.99 10.53 -2.51
CA ASP A 90 -5.28 11.69 -3.05
C ASP A 90 -4.46 12.36 -1.94
N PHE A 91 -4.98 12.40 -0.72
CA PHE A 91 -4.24 12.83 0.45
C PHE A 91 -3.03 11.92 0.72
N ILE A 92 -3.22 10.59 0.72
CA ILE A 92 -2.12 9.62 0.92
C ILE A 92 -1.00 9.83 -0.13
N TYR A 93 -1.37 10.00 -1.39
CA TYR A 93 -0.39 10.24 -2.46
C TYR A 93 0.35 11.57 -2.31
N GLN A 94 -0.33 12.62 -1.86
CA GLN A 94 0.31 13.91 -1.57
C GLN A 94 1.32 13.78 -0.42
N GLN A 95 0.99 13.09 0.66
CA GLN A 95 1.89 12.85 1.78
C GLN A 95 3.12 12.03 1.34
N ALA A 96 2.90 10.96 0.58
CA ALA A 96 3.97 10.14 0.03
C ALA A 96 4.90 10.97 -0.88
N PHE A 97 4.33 11.81 -1.76
CA PHE A 97 5.09 12.67 -2.66
C PHE A 97 5.99 13.66 -1.92
N LEU A 98 5.47 14.27 -0.84
CA LEU A 98 6.22 15.20 -0.01
C LEU A 98 7.41 14.55 0.72
N CYS A 99 7.23 13.30 1.16
CA CYS A 99 8.25 12.55 1.89
C CYS A 99 9.30 11.92 0.97
N LEU A 100 8.99 11.70 -0.30
CA LEU A 100 9.90 11.09 -1.25
C LEU A 100 10.99 12.06 -1.70
N LYS A 101 12.20 11.55 -1.86
CA LYS A 101 13.31 12.27 -2.50
C LYS A 101 12.98 12.55 -3.98
N PRO A 102 13.54 13.58 -4.59
CA PRO A 102 13.54 13.70 -6.04
C PRO A 102 14.12 12.43 -6.69
N GLY A 103 13.35 11.79 -7.59
CA GLY A 103 13.70 10.49 -8.18
C GLY A 103 13.39 9.27 -7.30
N GLY A 104 12.78 9.47 -6.12
CA GLY A 104 12.22 8.40 -5.31
C GLY A 104 10.95 7.81 -5.92
N TRP A 105 10.57 6.63 -5.47
CA TRP A 105 9.45 5.86 -6.01
C TRP A 105 8.34 5.68 -4.99
N ILE A 106 7.10 5.72 -5.46
CA ILE A 106 5.96 5.12 -4.76
C ILE A 106 5.65 3.78 -5.42
N GLU A 107 5.43 2.76 -4.62
CA GLU A 107 4.97 1.45 -5.07
C GLU A 107 3.66 1.11 -4.38
N VAL A 108 2.62 0.90 -5.17
CA VAL A 108 1.30 0.50 -4.67
C VAL A 108 0.94 -0.86 -5.27
N ILE A 109 0.76 -1.86 -4.42
CA ILE A 109 0.41 -3.22 -4.82
C ILE A 109 -0.92 -3.57 -4.17
N ASP A 110 -1.95 -3.74 -5.00
CA ASP A 110 -3.26 -4.04 -4.49
C ASP A 110 -4.03 -5.02 -5.39
N TRP A 111 -5.13 -5.54 -4.87
CA TRP A 111 -6.01 -6.42 -5.62
C TRP A 111 -7.08 -5.60 -6.34
N VAL A 112 -7.41 -6.02 -7.56
CA VAL A 112 -8.65 -5.56 -8.19
C VAL A 112 -9.81 -6.22 -7.44
N ASP A 113 -10.82 -5.46 -7.08
CA ASP A 113 -11.94 -5.92 -6.25
C ASP A 113 -12.73 -7.07 -6.90
N TRP A 114 -12.37 -8.30 -6.55
CA TRP A 114 -13.05 -9.52 -7.03
C TRP A 114 -14.46 -9.70 -6.47
N PHE A 115 -14.83 -9.01 -5.39
CA PHE A 115 -16.22 -8.98 -4.91
C PHE A 115 -17.15 -8.13 -5.79
N ALA A 116 -16.59 -7.25 -6.62
CA ALA A 116 -17.35 -6.44 -7.57
C ALA A 116 -17.21 -6.94 -9.02
N ASP A 117 -16.27 -7.82 -9.34
CA ASP A 117 -16.03 -8.31 -10.70
C ASP A 117 -17.21 -9.15 -11.21
N PRO A 118 -17.92 -8.71 -12.28
CA PRO A 118 -19.07 -9.42 -12.82
C PRO A 118 -18.73 -10.82 -13.35
N GLY A 119 -17.51 -11.01 -13.87
CA GLY A 119 -17.04 -12.30 -14.39
C GLY A 119 -16.89 -13.31 -13.24
N ILE A 120 -16.25 -12.92 -12.15
CA ILE A 120 -16.10 -13.77 -10.96
C ILE A 120 -17.46 -14.08 -10.34
N LEU A 121 -18.32 -13.06 -10.19
CA LEU A 121 -19.64 -13.25 -9.61
C LEU A 121 -20.52 -14.21 -10.44
N ALA A 122 -20.34 -14.24 -11.76
CA ALA A 122 -21.08 -15.11 -12.65
C ALA A 122 -20.75 -16.61 -12.51
N PHE A 123 -19.57 -16.96 -11.93
CA PHE A 123 -19.24 -18.36 -11.63
C PHE A 123 -20.08 -18.94 -10.48
N PHE A 124 -20.71 -18.09 -9.67
CA PHE A 124 -21.47 -18.52 -8.51
C PHE A 124 -22.97 -18.42 -8.77
N PRO A 125 -23.77 -19.43 -8.36
CA PRO A 125 -25.23 -19.39 -8.53
C PRO A 125 -25.85 -18.14 -7.89
N PRO A 126 -26.92 -17.60 -8.50
CA PRO A 126 -27.68 -16.51 -7.89
C PRO A 126 -28.12 -16.84 -6.46
N GLY A 127 -27.87 -15.93 -5.51
CA GLY A 127 -28.21 -16.11 -4.11
C GLY A 127 -27.27 -17.03 -3.31
N SER A 128 -26.16 -17.46 -3.91
CA SER A 128 -25.12 -18.22 -3.20
C SER A 128 -24.52 -17.42 -2.03
N ALA A 129 -23.87 -18.13 -1.10
CA ALA A 129 -23.19 -17.52 0.05
C ALA A 129 -22.12 -16.49 -0.42
N PHE A 130 -21.41 -16.80 -1.52
CA PHE A 130 -20.41 -15.88 -2.08
C PHE A 130 -21.06 -14.58 -2.60
N GLN A 131 -22.13 -14.66 -3.40
CA GLN A 131 -22.83 -13.47 -3.87
C GLN A 131 -23.45 -12.65 -2.74
N THR A 132 -23.91 -13.34 -1.68
CA THR A 132 -24.42 -12.67 -0.47
C THR A 132 -23.32 -11.94 0.27
N LEU A 133 -22.14 -12.56 0.42
CA LEU A 133 -20.96 -11.92 1.01
C LEU A 133 -20.51 -10.72 0.17
N ALA A 134 -20.38 -10.88 -1.15
CA ALA A 134 -19.97 -9.82 -2.06
C ALA A 134 -20.90 -8.58 -1.96
N ARG A 135 -22.20 -8.81 -1.85
CA ARG A 135 -23.16 -7.73 -1.63
C ARG A 135 -22.95 -7.07 -0.27
N ALA A 136 -22.80 -7.83 0.80
CA ALA A 136 -22.59 -7.29 2.15
C ALA A 136 -21.28 -6.48 2.24
N VAL A 137 -20.21 -6.93 1.58
CA VAL A 137 -18.95 -6.17 1.49
C VAL A 137 -19.16 -4.84 0.78
N ARG A 138 -19.86 -4.81 -0.36
CA ARG A 138 -20.16 -3.55 -1.07
C ARG A 138 -20.99 -2.58 -0.23
N GLU A 139 -22.03 -3.09 0.44
CA GLU A 139 -22.84 -2.27 1.35
C GLU A 139 -22.00 -1.69 2.50
N ALA A 140 -21.08 -2.48 3.06
CA ALA A 140 -20.16 -2.01 4.10
C ALA A 140 -19.20 -0.92 3.58
N VAL A 141 -18.66 -1.09 2.37
CA VAL A 141 -17.80 -0.09 1.71
C VAL A 141 -18.52 1.26 1.53
N GLU A 142 -19.77 1.22 1.07
CA GLU A 142 -20.59 2.45 0.94
C GLU A 142 -20.78 3.15 2.29
N LEU A 143 -20.98 2.38 3.38
CA LEU A 143 -21.16 2.92 4.72
C LEU A 143 -19.88 3.50 5.33
N THR A 144 -18.72 2.92 5.02
CA THR A 144 -17.43 3.37 5.57
C THR A 144 -16.82 4.52 4.77
N GLY A 145 -17.24 4.73 3.53
CA GLY A 145 -16.63 5.71 2.61
C GLY A 145 -15.21 5.35 2.17
N LYS A 146 -14.76 4.10 2.41
CA LYS A 146 -13.42 3.61 2.06
C LYS A 146 -13.52 2.67 0.85
N PRO A 147 -13.31 3.18 -0.38
CA PRO A 147 -13.57 2.42 -1.60
C PRO A 147 -12.62 1.23 -1.78
N ARG A 148 -13.17 0.14 -2.32
CA ARG A 148 -12.45 -1.11 -2.65
C ARG A 148 -12.53 -1.44 -4.13
N ASP A 149 -12.56 -0.46 -5.00
CA ASP A 149 -12.87 -0.61 -6.42
C ASP A 149 -11.67 -0.44 -7.36
N GLY A 150 -10.47 -0.38 -6.82
CA GLY A 150 -9.23 -0.21 -7.57
C GLY A 150 -9.02 1.18 -8.19
N ARG A 151 -9.97 2.12 -8.03
CA ARG A 151 -9.83 3.49 -8.58
C ARG A 151 -8.63 4.25 -8.01
N HIS A 152 -8.14 3.85 -6.83
CA HIS A 152 -6.93 4.42 -6.27
C HIS A 152 -5.68 4.11 -7.12
N LEU A 153 -5.68 3.02 -7.88
CA LEU A 153 -4.59 2.65 -8.79
C LEU A 153 -4.60 3.42 -10.12
N GLU A 154 -5.59 4.29 -10.35
CA GLU A 154 -5.66 5.07 -11.58
C GLU A 154 -4.47 6.02 -11.70
N LYS A 155 -3.73 5.87 -12.79
CA LYS A 155 -2.53 6.68 -13.11
C LYS A 155 -2.79 8.19 -13.01
N GLN A 156 -4.00 8.65 -13.33
CA GLN A 156 -4.34 10.06 -13.33
C GLN A 156 -4.18 10.67 -11.93
N ARG A 157 -4.59 9.97 -10.88
CA ARG A 157 -4.46 10.43 -9.48
C ARG A 157 -3.01 10.71 -9.11
N LEU A 158 -2.12 9.78 -9.44
CA LEU A 158 -0.67 9.92 -9.21
C LEU A 158 -0.08 11.06 -10.06
N THR A 159 -0.52 11.21 -11.32
CA THR A 159 -0.09 12.29 -12.21
C THR A 159 -0.50 13.66 -11.66
N ASP A 160 -1.72 13.79 -11.12
CA ASP A 160 -2.24 15.05 -10.57
C ASP A 160 -1.46 15.52 -9.33
N VAL A 161 -0.87 14.58 -8.58
CA VAL A 161 0.04 14.88 -7.45
C VAL A 161 1.44 15.29 -7.93
N GLY A 162 1.88 14.84 -9.10
CA GLY A 162 3.18 15.17 -9.68
C GLY A 162 4.11 13.99 -9.96
N PHE A 163 3.64 12.76 -9.76
CA PHE A 163 4.39 11.57 -10.11
C PHE A 163 4.54 11.42 -11.64
N VAL A 164 5.68 10.88 -12.06
CA VAL A 164 6.04 10.63 -13.46
C VAL A 164 6.62 9.21 -13.60
N ASP A 165 6.87 8.75 -14.80
CA ASP A 165 7.57 7.48 -15.10
C ASP A 165 6.88 6.24 -14.51
N PHE A 166 5.63 6.01 -14.92
CA PHE A 166 4.78 4.94 -14.43
C PHE A 166 5.17 3.56 -14.97
N HIS A 167 5.29 2.59 -14.07
CA HIS A 167 5.40 1.18 -14.38
C HIS A 167 4.21 0.43 -13.79
N GLU A 168 3.48 -0.29 -14.62
CA GLU A 168 2.36 -1.10 -14.21
C GLU A 168 2.63 -2.57 -14.52
N LYS A 169 2.31 -3.45 -13.57
CA LYS A 169 2.41 -4.89 -13.73
C LYS A 169 1.14 -5.54 -13.19
N VAL A 170 0.44 -6.22 -14.07
CA VAL A 170 -0.77 -6.98 -13.72
C VAL A 170 -0.41 -8.46 -13.66
N TYR A 171 -0.84 -9.12 -12.59
CA TYR A 171 -0.73 -10.57 -12.43
C TYR A 171 -2.13 -11.18 -12.53
N GLU A 172 -2.30 -12.17 -13.39
CA GLU A 172 -3.52 -12.96 -13.58
C GLU A 172 -3.48 -14.26 -12.78
#